data_e9d176c0eabc0e6826640a7f9b0b05b7
#
_entry.id   e9d176c0eabc0e6826640a7f9b0b05b7
#
_cell.length_a   1.000
_cell.length_b   1.000
_cell.length_c   1.000
_cell.angle_alpha   90.00
_cell.angle_beta   90.00
_cell.angle_gamma   90.00
#
_symmetry.space_group_name_H-M   'P 1'
#
loop_
_entity.id
_entity.type
_entity.pdbx_description
1 polymer ?
#
loop_
_entity_poly.entity_id
_entity_poly.type
_entity_poly.pdbx_seq_one_letter_code
_entity_poly.pdbx_strand_id
1 'polypeptide(L)'
;MRVGVLYSRIRKDEKLLLGELRERGHDVEKIDVRKERFGLDSTTAAVDDLDLVVDRCLSTSRSLYATRFLDSYGVPVVNGPETGDVCADKAKNSLALAEADVPTPATEVAFTTEAALEAIESFGYPCVLKPVTGSWGRLMAKIDSRNAAEAILEHKETLGHYEHKVFYVQEFVDKPGRDVRVLAVDGEPIAAMTRSSEHWLTNAAKGGETAPFELDDRATELVERASEAVGGGMLGVDLMEVGVEADGDPAETGGSGEYTVHEVNHTVEFKALDAATDVDVPARVV
;
A
#
# COMPACT_ATOMS: atom_id res chain seq x y z
N MET A 1 -22.57 13.25 11.36
CA MET A 1 -21.64 13.90 10.40
C MET A 1 -22.17 13.70 8.99
N ARG A 2 -21.83 14.58 8.07
CA ARG A 2 -22.05 14.42 6.63
C ARG A 2 -20.73 14.00 5.98
N VAL A 3 -20.64 12.73 5.55
CA VAL A 3 -19.41 12.09 5.09
C VAL A 3 -19.47 11.85 3.59
N GLY A 4 -18.51 12.38 2.86
CA GLY A 4 -18.28 12.06 1.45
C GLY A 4 -17.49 10.77 1.29
N VAL A 5 -17.84 9.94 0.32
CA VAL A 5 -17.02 8.80 -0.10
C VAL A 5 -16.63 9.01 -1.55
N LEU A 6 -15.33 9.32 -1.78
CA LEU A 6 -14.76 9.52 -3.09
C LEU A 6 -14.40 8.16 -3.71
N TYR A 7 -14.90 7.87 -4.89
CA TYR A 7 -14.64 6.58 -5.55
C TYR A 7 -14.53 6.71 -7.07
N SER A 8 -13.85 5.75 -7.69
CA SER A 8 -13.89 5.54 -9.14
C SER A 8 -14.73 4.30 -9.53
N ARG A 9 -14.95 3.39 -8.59
CA ARG A 9 -15.80 2.19 -8.73
C ARG A 9 -16.22 1.73 -7.35
N ILE A 10 -17.51 1.39 -7.18
CA ILE A 10 -18.01 0.79 -5.93
C ILE A 10 -17.81 -0.74 -5.99
N ARG A 11 -17.00 -1.26 -5.07
CA ARG A 11 -16.73 -2.69 -4.85
C ARG A 11 -17.35 -3.17 -3.54
N LYS A 12 -16.95 -4.34 -3.04
CA LYS A 12 -17.39 -4.86 -1.76
C LYS A 12 -16.93 -3.96 -0.61
N ASP A 13 -15.67 -3.51 -0.62
CA ASP A 13 -15.09 -2.60 0.39
C ASP A 13 -15.91 -1.31 0.54
N GLU A 14 -16.19 -0.63 -0.57
CA GLU A 14 -16.96 0.62 -0.55
C GLU A 14 -18.43 0.36 -0.11
N LYS A 15 -19.00 -0.80 -0.42
CA LYS A 15 -20.36 -1.16 0.04
C LYS A 15 -20.39 -1.38 1.55
N LEU A 16 -19.40 -2.07 2.10
CA LEU A 16 -19.27 -2.30 3.56
C LEU A 16 -19.12 -0.96 4.28
N LEU A 17 -18.19 -0.11 3.83
CA LEU A 17 -18.00 1.23 4.40
C LEU A 17 -19.27 2.09 4.35
N LEU A 18 -19.94 2.13 3.19
CA LEU A 18 -21.19 2.87 3.01
C LEU A 18 -22.34 2.34 3.88
N GLY A 19 -22.36 1.02 4.13
CA GLY A 19 -23.31 0.37 5.03
C GLY A 19 -23.08 0.85 6.45
N GLU A 20 -21.88 0.68 6.97
CA GLU A 20 -21.51 1.03 8.34
C GLU A 20 -21.72 2.52 8.65
N LEU A 21 -21.28 3.40 7.75
CA LEU A 21 -21.50 4.85 7.91
C LEU A 21 -23.00 5.19 8.11
N ARG A 22 -23.89 4.53 7.35
CA ARG A 22 -25.35 4.75 7.48
C ARG A 22 -25.94 4.13 8.73
N GLU A 23 -25.47 2.94 9.12
CA GLU A 23 -25.90 2.26 10.36
C GLU A 23 -25.56 3.08 11.59
N ARG A 24 -24.43 3.81 11.56
CA ARG A 24 -24.08 4.80 12.60
C ARG A 24 -24.78 6.14 12.48
N GLY A 25 -25.69 6.30 11.52
CA GLY A 25 -26.50 7.50 11.36
C GLY A 25 -25.78 8.68 10.71
N HIS A 26 -24.69 8.44 9.97
CA HIS A 26 -24.06 9.47 9.17
C HIS A 26 -24.85 9.74 7.88
N ASP A 27 -24.93 11.00 7.46
CA ASP A 27 -25.38 11.36 6.13
C ASP A 27 -24.24 11.12 5.12
N VAL A 28 -24.50 10.32 4.08
CA VAL A 28 -23.44 9.84 3.20
C VAL A 28 -23.63 10.34 1.77
N GLU A 29 -22.70 11.19 1.33
CA GLU A 29 -22.57 11.64 -0.04
C GLU A 29 -21.62 10.74 -0.84
N LYS A 30 -22.03 10.33 -2.05
CA LYS A 30 -21.23 9.48 -2.94
C LYS A 30 -20.65 10.29 -4.08
N ILE A 31 -19.32 10.45 -4.12
CA ILE A 31 -18.61 11.28 -5.07
C ILE A 31 -17.92 10.37 -6.12
N ASP A 32 -18.50 10.24 -7.31
CA ASP A 32 -17.88 9.52 -8.43
C ASP A 32 -16.90 10.45 -9.16
N VAL A 33 -15.60 10.31 -8.83
CA VAL A 33 -14.54 11.16 -9.38
C VAL A 33 -14.54 11.26 -10.91
N ARG A 34 -15.10 10.29 -11.63
CA ARG A 34 -15.17 10.28 -13.10
C ARG A 34 -16.21 11.24 -13.67
N LYS A 35 -17.13 11.71 -12.83
CA LYS A 35 -18.23 12.60 -13.20
C LYS A 35 -17.98 14.03 -12.75
N GLU A 36 -17.01 14.23 -11.87
CA GLU A 36 -16.71 15.51 -11.27
C GLU A 36 -15.66 16.31 -12.04
N ARG A 37 -15.74 17.62 -11.90
CA ARG A 37 -14.74 18.57 -12.40
C ARG A 37 -14.24 19.40 -11.22
N PHE A 38 -12.94 19.48 -11.10
CA PHE A 38 -12.25 20.24 -10.06
C PHE A 38 -11.59 21.45 -10.71
N GLY A 39 -12.01 22.65 -10.36
CA GLY A 39 -11.43 23.92 -10.78
C GLY A 39 -10.60 24.54 -9.65
N LEU A 40 -9.91 25.63 -9.92
CA LEU A 40 -9.07 26.28 -8.90
C LEU A 40 -9.91 26.89 -7.76
N ASP A 41 -11.13 27.33 -8.06
CA ASP A 41 -12.00 28.02 -7.11
C ASP A 41 -13.31 27.28 -6.83
N SER A 42 -13.62 26.20 -7.55
CA SER A 42 -14.89 25.50 -7.44
C SER A 42 -14.85 24.09 -7.99
N THR A 43 -15.81 23.28 -7.60
CA THR A 43 -16.01 21.92 -8.09
C THR A 43 -17.47 21.66 -8.42
N THR A 44 -17.74 20.65 -9.27
CA THR A 44 -19.10 20.13 -9.49
C THR A 44 -19.52 19.09 -8.46
N ALA A 45 -18.54 18.58 -7.67
CA ALA A 45 -18.83 17.65 -6.60
C ALA A 45 -19.60 18.33 -5.47
N ALA A 46 -20.55 17.61 -4.88
CA ALA A 46 -21.34 18.09 -3.75
C ALA A 46 -20.51 18.01 -2.45
N VAL A 47 -19.54 18.91 -2.31
CA VAL A 47 -18.60 18.92 -1.17
C VAL A 47 -18.91 20.01 -0.15
N ASP A 48 -19.79 20.95 -0.47
CA ASP A 48 -20.25 21.95 0.47
C ASP A 48 -20.89 21.24 1.68
N ASP A 49 -20.58 21.69 2.87
CA ASP A 49 -21.09 21.14 4.14
C ASP A 49 -20.67 19.68 4.44
N LEU A 50 -19.66 19.10 3.77
CA LEU A 50 -19.07 17.84 4.19
C LEU A 50 -18.14 18.05 5.38
N ASP A 51 -18.32 17.22 6.40
CA ASP A 51 -17.41 17.19 7.54
C ASP A 51 -16.10 16.48 7.21
N LEU A 52 -16.15 15.47 6.29
CA LEU A 52 -15.02 14.63 5.91
C LEU A 52 -15.28 13.99 4.56
N VAL A 53 -14.22 13.75 3.79
CA VAL A 53 -14.23 12.87 2.62
C VAL A 53 -13.30 11.69 2.86
N VAL A 54 -13.81 10.46 2.69
CA VAL A 54 -13.00 9.24 2.71
C VAL A 54 -12.62 8.89 1.27
N ASP A 55 -11.32 8.86 0.98
CA ASP A 55 -10.81 8.46 -0.33
C ASP A 55 -10.78 6.94 -0.50
N ARG A 56 -11.60 6.48 -1.43
CA ARG A 56 -11.67 5.08 -1.89
C ARG A 56 -11.45 4.97 -3.40
N CYS A 57 -10.76 5.94 -3.99
CA CYS A 57 -10.52 5.98 -5.42
C CYS A 57 -9.38 5.03 -5.83
N LEU A 58 -9.71 3.95 -6.53
CA LEU A 58 -8.73 2.95 -7.01
C LEU A 58 -7.71 3.47 -8.01
N SER A 59 -8.06 4.50 -8.75
CA SER A 59 -7.14 5.11 -9.70
C SER A 59 -6.24 6.06 -8.96
N THR A 60 -5.00 5.65 -8.68
CA THR A 60 -4.01 6.45 -7.95
C THR A 60 -3.91 7.90 -8.46
N SER A 61 -3.77 8.09 -9.78
CA SER A 61 -3.67 9.45 -10.33
C SER A 61 -4.92 10.29 -10.08
N ARG A 62 -6.13 9.73 -10.17
CA ARG A 62 -7.36 10.45 -9.89
C ARG A 62 -7.50 10.75 -8.40
N SER A 63 -7.15 9.79 -7.55
CA SER A 63 -7.10 9.95 -6.10
C SER A 63 -6.23 11.14 -5.73
N LEU A 64 -4.96 11.14 -6.14
CA LEU A 64 -3.99 12.19 -5.80
C LEU A 64 -4.44 13.60 -6.24
N TYR A 65 -5.00 13.73 -7.44
CA TYR A 65 -5.51 15.03 -7.87
C TYR A 65 -6.78 15.43 -7.12
N ALA A 66 -7.74 14.54 -7.00
CA ALA A 66 -9.01 14.87 -6.37
C ALA A 66 -8.86 15.22 -4.89
N THR A 67 -8.05 14.46 -4.14
CA THR A 67 -7.78 14.75 -2.72
C THR A 67 -7.05 16.08 -2.54
N ARG A 68 -6.09 16.42 -3.43
CA ARG A 68 -5.40 17.70 -3.42
C ARG A 68 -6.34 18.88 -3.68
N PHE A 69 -7.31 18.74 -4.60
CA PHE A 69 -8.32 19.75 -4.83
C PHE A 69 -9.28 19.89 -3.64
N LEU A 70 -9.75 18.76 -3.09
CA LEU A 70 -10.63 18.78 -1.91
C LEU A 70 -9.96 19.47 -0.72
N ASP A 71 -8.71 19.14 -0.46
CA ASP A 71 -7.90 19.80 0.57
C ASP A 71 -7.77 21.31 0.33
N SER A 72 -7.53 21.73 -0.93
CA SER A 72 -7.45 23.16 -1.29
C SER A 72 -8.77 23.92 -1.11
N TYR A 73 -9.89 23.23 -1.12
CA TYR A 73 -11.21 23.81 -0.79
C TYR A 73 -11.49 23.80 0.71
N GLY A 74 -10.56 23.29 1.54
CA GLY A 74 -10.71 23.18 2.99
C GLY A 74 -11.59 22.02 3.44
N VAL A 75 -11.82 21.03 2.58
CA VAL A 75 -12.56 19.81 2.92
C VAL A 75 -11.59 18.77 3.50
N PRO A 76 -11.77 18.33 4.76
CA PRO A 76 -10.92 17.29 5.33
C PRO A 76 -11.01 15.98 4.54
N VAL A 77 -9.86 15.35 4.27
CA VAL A 77 -9.79 14.10 3.49
C VAL A 77 -8.99 13.03 4.24
N VAL A 78 -9.51 11.82 4.29
CA VAL A 78 -8.80 10.60 4.72
C VAL A 78 -8.74 9.61 3.53
N ASN A 79 -7.55 9.27 3.00
CA ASN A 79 -6.23 9.75 3.41
C ASN A 79 -5.94 11.12 2.80
N GLY A 80 -5.21 11.94 3.52
CA GLY A 80 -4.79 13.26 3.03
C GLY A 80 -3.89 13.18 1.80
N PRO A 81 -3.78 14.29 1.03
CA PRO A 81 -3.01 14.29 -0.21
C PRO A 81 -1.52 14.03 -0.01
N GLU A 82 -0.92 14.44 1.11
CA GLU A 82 0.48 14.18 1.47
C GLU A 82 0.72 12.69 1.67
N THR A 83 -0.11 12.04 2.47
CA THR A 83 -0.08 10.59 2.68
C THR A 83 -0.25 9.84 1.36
N GLY A 84 -1.18 10.30 0.53
CA GLY A 84 -1.39 9.77 -0.82
C GLY A 84 -0.15 9.86 -1.69
N ASP A 85 0.52 11.02 -1.73
CA ASP A 85 1.73 11.27 -2.53
C ASP A 85 2.91 10.40 -2.08
N VAL A 86 3.08 10.19 -0.77
CA VAL A 86 4.14 9.32 -0.22
C VAL A 86 3.84 7.85 -0.55
N CYS A 87 2.63 7.39 -0.26
CA CYS A 87 2.27 5.99 -0.43
C CYS A 87 2.11 5.55 -1.89
N ALA A 88 1.85 6.47 -2.82
CA ALA A 88 1.71 6.16 -4.24
C ALA A 88 3.04 5.88 -4.95
N ASP A 89 4.15 6.29 -4.38
CA ASP A 89 5.50 6.18 -4.93
C ASP A 89 6.39 5.37 -3.99
N LYS A 90 6.88 4.21 -4.46
CA LYS A 90 7.69 3.29 -3.65
C LYS A 90 9.00 3.89 -3.15
N ALA A 91 9.61 4.78 -3.93
CA ALA A 91 10.84 5.44 -3.52
C ALA A 91 10.57 6.43 -2.37
N LYS A 92 9.52 7.23 -2.47
CA LYS A 92 9.09 8.13 -1.40
C LYS A 92 8.67 7.36 -0.14
N ASN A 93 7.95 6.25 -0.33
CA ASN A 93 7.51 5.37 0.76
C ASN A 93 8.72 4.82 1.53
N SER A 94 9.70 4.23 0.83
CA SER A 94 10.92 3.72 1.46
C SER A 94 11.76 4.81 2.12
N LEU A 95 11.83 6.00 1.51
CA LEU A 95 12.54 7.15 2.12
C LEU A 95 11.87 7.57 3.42
N ALA A 96 10.54 7.71 3.44
CA ALA A 96 9.80 8.09 4.63
C ALA A 96 9.99 7.06 5.78
N LEU A 97 9.95 5.77 5.45
CA LEU A 97 10.22 4.71 6.43
C LEU A 97 11.65 4.78 6.96
N ALA A 98 12.64 4.95 6.07
CA ALA A 98 14.05 5.03 6.47
C ALA A 98 14.35 6.28 7.31
N GLU A 99 13.79 7.44 6.98
CA GLU A 99 13.92 8.70 7.74
C GLU A 99 13.31 8.60 9.15
N ALA A 100 12.30 7.73 9.32
CA ALA A 100 11.69 7.42 10.60
C ALA A 100 12.37 6.25 11.34
N ASP A 101 13.51 5.77 10.86
CA ASP A 101 14.22 4.59 11.39
C ASP A 101 13.32 3.33 11.45
N VAL A 102 12.33 3.21 10.56
CA VAL A 102 11.52 2.01 10.44
C VAL A 102 12.28 1.00 9.56
N PRO A 103 12.52 -0.23 10.04
CA PRO A 103 13.17 -1.25 9.25
C PRO A 103 12.44 -1.48 7.93
N THR A 104 13.12 -1.25 6.81
CA THR A 104 12.61 -1.45 5.45
C THR A 104 13.72 -2.10 4.60
N PRO A 105 13.40 -2.92 3.60
CA PRO A 105 14.42 -3.56 2.79
C PRO A 105 15.35 -2.56 2.12
N ALA A 106 16.65 -2.87 2.09
CA ALA A 106 17.65 -2.02 1.47
C ALA A 106 17.28 -1.72 0.02
N THR A 107 17.38 -0.45 -0.36
CA THR A 107 16.82 0.04 -1.63
C THR A 107 17.75 1.06 -2.26
N GLU A 108 17.95 0.93 -3.56
CA GLU A 108 18.63 1.92 -4.40
C GLU A 108 17.74 2.37 -5.56
N VAL A 109 17.84 3.65 -5.92
CA VAL A 109 17.14 4.21 -7.08
C VAL A 109 18.16 4.71 -8.09
N ALA A 110 18.07 4.21 -9.32
CA ALA A 110 18.95 4.59 -10.41
C ALA A 110 18.15 5.21 -11.57
N PHE A 111 18.81 5.99 -12.41
CA PHE A 111 18.19 6.73 -13.51
C PHE A 111 18.77 6.37 -14.89
N THR A 112 19.75 5.47 -14.92
CA THR A 112 20.29 4.85 -16.14
C THR A 112 20.35 3.35 -15.99
N THR A 113 20.41 2.63 -17.09
CA THR A 113 20.55 1.17 -17.10
C THR A 113 21.89 0.73 -16.51
N GLU A 114 22.96 1.50 -16.73
CA GLU A 114 24.28 1.23 -16.19
C GLU A 114 24.26 1.32 -14.66
N ALA A 115 23.76 2.43 -14.11
CA ALA A 115 23.65 2.61 -12.65
C ALA A 115 22.70 1.60 -12.02
N ALA A 116 21.62 1.22 -12.73
CA ALA A 116 20.70 0.19 -12.24
C ALA A 116 21.37 -1.20 -12.19
N LEU A 117 22.21 -1.51 -13.16
CA LEU A 117 22.99 -2.75 -13.16
C LEU A 117 24.01 -2.75 -12.02
N GLU A 118 24.69 -1.64 -11.75
CA GLU A 118 25.60 -1.49 -10.62
C GLU A 118 24.87 -1.70 -9.27
N ALA A 119 23.69 -1.12 -9.11
CA ALA A 119 22.84 -1.32 -7.93
C ALA A 119 22.42 -2.80 -7.76
N ILE A 120 22.01 -3.47 -8.84
CA ILE A 120 21.68 -4.90 -8.83
C ILE A 120 22.88 -5.73 -8.39
N GLU A 121 24.07 -5.41 -8.90
CA GLU A 121 25.29 -6.14 -8.55
C GLU A 121 25.74 -5.88 -7.11
N SER A 122 25.47 -4.69 -6.57
CA SER A 122 25.78 -4.37 -5.17
C SER A 122 24.92 -5.16 -4.19
N PHE A 123 23.63 -5.38 -4.49
CA PHE A 123 22.77 -6.27 -3.70
C PHE A 123 23.08 -7.75 -3.91
N GLY A 124 23.60 -8.11 -5.08
CA GLY A 124 23.76 -9.48 -5.48
C GLY A 124 22.45 -10.13 -5.97
N TYR A 125 22.45 -11.45 -6.06
CA TYR A 125 21.33 -12.22 -6.61
C TYR A 125 20.79 -13.21 -5.58
N PRO A 126 19.45 -13.33 -5.44
CA PRO A 126 18.42 -12.55 -6.13
C PRO A 126 18.24 -11.13 -5.56
N CYS A 127 17.78 -10.21 -6.40
CA CYS A 127 17.23 -8.91 -5.98
C CYS A 127 15.91 -8.64 -6.70
N VAL A 128 15.25 -7.53 -6.38
CA VAL A 128 13.93 -7.19 -6.95
C VAL A 128 13.97 -5.83 -7.64
N LEU A 129 13.56 -5.80 -8.90
CA LEU A 129 13.31 -4.57 -9.65
C LEU A 129 11.81 -4.29 -9.68
N LYS A 130 11.40 -3.08 -9.27
CA LYS A 130 10.01 -2.65 -9.17
C LYS A 130 9.75 -1.37 -9.96
N PRO A 131 8.53 -1.14 -10.47
CA PRO A 131 8.14 0.20 -10.87
C PRO A 131 7.95 1.07 -9.62
N VAL A 132 8.36 2.35 -9.67
CA VAL A 132 8.16 3.29 -8.54
C VAL A 132 6.68 3.52 -8.25
N THR A 133 5.85 3.55 -9.29
CA THR A 133 4.39 3.64 -9.18
C THR A 133 3.72 2.36 -9.68
N GLY A 134 2.58 2.04 -9.11
CA GLY A 134 1.80 0.85 -9.48
C GLY A 134 1.52 -0.06 -8.29
N SER A 135 0.51 -0.90 -8.44
CA SER A 135 -0.02 -1.80 -7.41
C SER A 135 -0.21 -3.22 -7.94
N TRP A 136 -0.54 -4.13 -7.02
CA TRP A 136 -0.85 -5.55 -7.29
C TRP A 136 0.33 -6.37 -7.84
N GLY A 137 1.58 -5.99 -7.56
CA GLY A 137 2.77 -6.72 -7.99
C GLY A 137 2.95 -6.79 -9.51
N ARG A 138 2.37 -5.83 -10.25
CA ARG A 138 2.56 -5.73 -11.71
C ARG A 138 3.93 -5.13 -12.03
N LEU A 139 4.55 -5.64 -13.10
CA LEU A 139 5.84 -5.17 -13.60
C LEU A 139 7.01 -5.30 -12.59
N MET A 140 6.84 -6.13 -11.55
CA MET A 140 7.93 -6.50 -10.65
C MET A 140 8.70 -7.68 -11.24
N ALA A 141 10.00 -7.66 -11.10
CA ALA A 141 10.88 -8.74 -11.53
C ALA A 141 11.82 -9.16 -10.40
N LYS A 142 11.86 -10.45 -10.09
CA LYS A 142 12.93 -11.07 -9.33
C LYS A 142 14.09 -11.35 -10.30
N ILE A 143 15.25 -10.82 -9.99
CA ILE A 143 16.45 -10.91 -10.83
C ILE A 143 17.41 -11.90 -10.20
N ASP A 144 17.60 -13.03 -10.84
CA ASP A 144 18.39 -14.14 -10.32
C ASP A 144 19.80 -14.23 -10.95
N SER A 145 20.12 -13.39 -11.94
CA SER A 145 21.41 -13.38 -12.62
C SER A 145 21.67 -12.08 -13.38
N ARG A 146 22.94 -11.79 -13.66
CA ARG A 146 23.36 -10.67 -14.50
C ARG A 146 22.68 -10.68 -15.87
N ASN A 147 22.63 -11.83 -16.55
CA ASN A 147 21.98 -11.92 -17.86
C ASN A 147 20.50 -11.55 -17.82
N ALA A 148 19.80 -11.96 -16.75
CA ALA A 148 18.41 -11.58 -16.54
C ALA A 148 18.28 -10.06 -16.27
N ALA A 149 19.19 -9.47 -15.49
CA ALA A 149 19.26 -8.04 -15.25
C ALA A 149 19.39 -7.25 -16.56
N GLU A 150 20.41 -7.56 -17.35
CA GLU A 150 20.70 -6.90 -18.63
C GLU A 150 19.48 -6.95 -19.58
N ALA A 151 18.88 -8.14 -19.75
CA ALA A 151 17.70 -8.31 -20.60
C ALA A 151 16.48 -7.50 -20.13
N ILE A 152 16.21 -7.46 -18.83
CA ILE A 152 15.08 -6.71 -18.27
C ILE A 152 15.32 -5.20 -18.35
N LEU A 153 16.53 -4.74 -18.08
CA LEU A 153 16.89 -3.33 -18.16
C LEU A 153 16.81 -2.82 -19.61
N GLU A 154 17.34 -3.56 -20.58
CA GLU A 154 17.23 -3.25 -22.01
C GLU A 154 15.78 -3.17 -22.47
N HIS A 155 14.94 -4.14 -22.03
CA HIS A 155 13.52 -4.12 -22.35
C HIS A 155 12.81 -2.90 -21.77
N LYS A 156 13.09 -2.53 -20.51
CA LYS A 156 12.51 -1.33 -19.87
C LYS A 156 12.97 -0.04 -20.58
N GLU A 157 14.23 0.05 -20.97
CA GLU A 157 14.75 1.21 -21.68
C GLU A 157 14.13 1.38 -23.06
N THR A 158 13.98 0.27 -23.80
CA THR A 158 13.50 0.28 -25.20
C THR A 158 11.99 0.50 -25.29
N LEU A 159 11.19 -0.14 -24.45
CA LEU A 159 9.73 -0.16 -24.52
C LEU A 159 9.06 0.68 -23.43
N GLY A 160 9.82 1.15 -22.46
CA GLY A 160 9.28 1.89 -21.34
C GLY A 160 8.90 3.34 -21.68
N HIS A 161 7.80 3.81 -21.09
CA HIS A 161 7.51 5.23 -20.97
C HIS A 161 8.61 5.91 -20.12
N TYR A 162 8.71 7.25 -20.22
CA TYR A 162 9.71 8.00 -19.45
C TYR A 162 9.66 7.72 -17.94
N GLU A 163 8.49 7.43 -17.37
CA GLU A 163 8.31 7.01 -15.97
C GLU A 163 8.99 5.66 -15.65
N HIS A 164 9.24 4.83 -16.65
CA HIS A 164 9.95 3.55 -16.48
C HIS A 164 11.47 3.70 -16.49
N LYS A 165 11.99 4.91 -16.71
CA LYS A 165 13.42 5.23 -16.60
C LYS A 165 13.89 5.49 -15.17
N VAL A 166 13.01 5.34 -14.20
CA VAL A 166 13.36 5.27 -12.78
C VAL A 166 13.42 3.79 -12.42
N PHE A 167 14.59 3.34 -12.00
CA PHE A 167 14.86 1.96 -11.64
C PHE A 167 14.93 1.87 -10.13
N TYR A 168 13.90 1.30 -9.52
CA TYR A 168 13.84 1.02 -8.09
C TYR A 168 14.30 -0.41 -7.88
N VAL A 169 15.52 -0.57 -7.35
CA VAL A 169 16.15 -1.85 -7.03
C VAL A 169 16.10 -2.06 -5.52
N GLN A 170 15.68 -3.23 -5.09
CA GLN A 170 15.55 -3.56 -3.68
C GLN A 170 16.13 -4.95 -3.41
N GLU A 171 16.72 -5.15 -2.25
CA GLU A 171 17.15 -6.46 -1.80
C GLU A 171 15.99 -7.46 -1.81
N PHE A 172 16.29 -8.71 -2.04
CA PHE A 172 15.32 -9.79 -1.92
C PHE A 172 15.29 -10.26 -0.46
N VAL A 173 14.17 -10.03 0.22
CA VAL A 173 13.97 -10.54 1.58
C VAL A 173 13.54 -11.99 1.48
N ASP A 174 14.35 -12.88 2.05
CA ASP A 174 14.00 -14.29 2.24
C ASP A 174 12.98 -14.38 3.38
N LYS A 175 11.78 -14.81 3.05
CA LYS A 175 10.63 -14.86 3.95
C LYS A 175 9.91 -16.21 3.85
N PRO A 176 9.14 -16.62 4.88
CA PRO A 176 8.54 -17.96 4.95
C PRO A 176 7.35 -18.18 4.00
N GLY A 177 7.48 -17.80 2.69
CA GLY A 177 6.43 -17.97 1.69
C GLY A 177 5.14 -17.19 1.96
N ARG A 178 5.14 -16.29 2.96
CA ARG A 178 4.00 -15.43 3.34
C ARG A 178 4.46 -13.99 3.59
N ASP A 179 3.51 -13.09 3.63
CA ASP A 179 3.65 -11.75 4.20
C ASP A 179 2.45 -11.43 5.10
N VAL A 180 2.58 -10.39 5.90
CA VAL A 180 1.51 -9.94 6.80
C VAL A 180 0.95 -8.62 6.28
N ARG A 181 -0.36 -8.58 6.04
CA ARG A 181 -1.10 -7.35 5.75
C ARG A 181 -1.80 -6.89 7.01
N VAL A 182 -1.49 -5.68 7.45
CA VAL A 182 -2.16 -5.02 8.57
C VAL A 182 -2.99 -3.85 8.05
N LEU A 183 -4.24 -3.75 8.49
CA LEU A 183 -5.04 -2.53 8.36
C LEU A 183 -4.81 -1.71 9.63
N ALA A 184 -4.40 -0.46 9.45
CA ALA A 184 -4.27 0.50 10.52
C ALA A 184 -5.12 1.75 10.27
N VAL A 185 -5.62 2.36 11.33
CA VAL A 185 -6.31 3.65 11.32
C VAL A 185 -5.62 4.55 12.34
N ASP A 186 -5.08 5.68 11.88
CA ASP A 186 -4.27 6.60 12.70
C ASP A 186 -3.19 5.91 13.56
N GLY A 187 -2.50 4.95 12.93
CA GLY A 187 -1.45 4.15 13.58
C GLY A 187 -1.97 2.92 14.34
N GLU A 188 -3.21 2.91 14.82
CA GLU A 188 -3.77 1.77 15.55
C GLU A 188 -4.02 0.58 14.62
N PRO A 189 -3.41 -0.60 14.82
CA PRO A 189 -3.71 -1.80 14.07
C PRO A 189 -5.15 -2.29 14.37
N ILE A 190 -5.95 -2.43 13.32
CA ILE A 190 -7.36 -2.84 13.42
C ILE A 190 -7.52 -4.34 13.21
N ALA A 191 -6.85 -4.88 12.20
CA ALA A 191 -6.87 -6.28 11.86
C ALA A 191 -5.62 -6.65 11.07
N ALA A 192 -5.16 -7.90 11.21
CA ALA A 192 -4.02 -8.42 10.47
C ALA A 192 -4.32 -9.81 9.90
N MET A 193 -3.74 -10.09 8.73
CA MET A 193 -3.82 -11.40 8.09
C MET A 193 -2.51 -11.75 7.41
N THR A 194 -2.18 -13.02 7.34
CA THR A 194 -1.16 -13.52 6.42
C THR A 194 -1.71 -13.68 5.02
N ARG A 195 -0.83 -13.53 4.03
CA ARG A 195 -1.08 -13.88 2.63
C ARG A 195 0.02 -14.84 2.19
N SER A 196 -0.33 -16.07 1.93
CA SER A 196 0.60 -17.15 1.56
C SER A 196 0.49 -17.50 0.08
N SER A 197 1.60 -17.84 -0.57
CA SER A 197 1.62 -18.28 -1.96
C SER A 197 2.88 -19.11 -2.23
N GLU A 198 2.77 -20.11 -3.09
CA GLU A 198 3.93 -20.84 -3.64
C GLU A 198 4.84 -19.95 -4.53
N HIS A 199 4.31 -18.82 -4.97
CA HIS A 199 5.06 -17.85 -5.75
C HIS A 199 5.74 -16.83 -4.82
N TRP A 200 6.93 -16.36 -5.15
CA TRP A 200 7.66 -15.35 -4.37
C TRP A 200 6.85 -14.05 -4.12
N LEU A 201 5.88 -13.75 -5.00
CA LEU A 201 4.88 -12.70 -4.79
C LEU A 201 3.65 -13.27 -4.08
N THR A 202 3.45 -12.86 -2.85
CA THR A 202 2.37 -13.31 -1.96
C THR A 202 1.08 -12.50 -2.08
N ASN A 203 0.73 -12.02 -3.27
CA ASN A 203 -0.44 -11.16 -3.48
C ASN A 203 -1.74 -11.96 -3.47
N ALA A 204 -2.69 -11.61 -2.59
CA ALA A 204 -4.03 -12.23 -2.51
C ALA A 204 -4.80 -12.17 -3.85
N ALA A 205 -4.54 -11.15 -4.69
CA ALA A 205 -5.15 -11.03 -6.03
C ALA A 205 -4.70 -12.12 -7.02
N LYS A 206 -3.65 -12.89 -6.70
CA LYS A 206 -3.13 -14.01 -7.53
C LYS A 206 -3.47 -15.39 -6.96
N GLY A 207 -4.46 -15.47 -6.03
CA GLY A 207 -4.93 -16.74 -5.48
C GLY A 207 -4.15 -17.20 -4.24
N GLY A 208 -3.45 -16.30 -3.55
CA GLY A 208 -2.84 -16.59 -2.26
C GLY A 208 -3.88 -16.92 -1.20
N GLU A 209 -3.55 -17.83 -0.30
CA GLU A 209 -4.36 -18.15 0.87
C GLU A 209 -4.22 -17.03 1.91
N THR A 210 -5.29 -16.79 2.68
CA THR A 210 -5.30 -15.81 3.76
C THR A 210 -5.70 -16.47 5.07
N ALA A 211 -5.02 -16.11 6.17
CA ALA A 211 -5.35 -16.55 7.50
C ALA A 211 -5.24 -15.37 8.49
N PRO A 212 -5.98 -15.38 9.60
CA PRO A 212 -5.83 -14.35 10.63
C PRO A 212 -4.40 -14.37 11.19
N PHE A 213 -3.90 -13.22 11.60
CA PHE A 213 -2.58 -13.08 12.19
C PHE A 213 -2.67 -12.24 13.47
N GLU A 214 -2.10 -12.74 14.56
CA GLU A 214 -1.98 -11.98 15.80
C GLU A 214 -0.65 -11.22 15.81
N LEU A 215 -0.74 -9.89 15.91
CA LEU A 215 0.43 -9.04 15.99
C LEU A 215 1.05 -9.13 17.38
N ASP A 216 2.35 -9.34 17.42
CA ASP A 216 3.14 -9.14 18.63
C ASP A 216 3.44 -7.64 18.86
N ASP A 217 4.04 -7.34 20.02
CA ASP A 217 4.35 -5.96 20.41
C ASP A 217 5.30 -5.28 19.39
N ARG A 218 6.21 -6.05 18.78
CA ARG A 218 7.16 -5.52 17.79
C ARG A 218 6.48 -5.18 16.48
N ALA A 219 5.64 -6.06 15.96
CA ALA A 219 4.87 -5.80 14.76
C ALA A 219 3.92 -4.60 14.93
N THR A 220 3.27 -4.52 16.11
CA THR A 220 2.41 -3.40 16.48
C THR A 220 3.18 -2.08 16.46
N GLU A 221 4.31 -1.98 17.16
CA GLU A 221 5.19 -0.80 17.16
C GLU A 221 5.60 -0.38 15.73
N LEU A 222 5.96 -1.34 14.89
CA LEU A 222 6.37 -1.05 13.52
C LEU A 222 5.22 -0.51 12.66
N VAL A 223 4.00 -1.01 12.86
CA VAL A 223 2.81 -0.50 12.16
C VAL A 223 2.49 0.94 12.57
N GLU A 224 2.55 1.25 13.88
CA GLU A 224 2.35 2.59 14.40
C GLU A 224 3.37 3.58 13.80
N ARG A 225 4.66 3.25 13.88
CA ARG A 225 5.76 4.09 13.34
C ARG A 225 5.69 4.24 11.82
N ALA A 226 5.39 3.16 11.10
CA ALA A 226 5.24 3.21 9.65
C ALA A 226 4.04 4.08 9.23
N SER A 227 2.96 4.02 9.99
CA SER A 227 1.78 4.86 9.76
C SER A 227 2.10 6.34 9.99
N GLU A 228 2.80 6.66 11.08
CA GLU A 228 3.24 8.03 11.39
C GLU A 228 4.20 8.55 10.30
N ALA A 229 5.16 7.73 9.87
CA ALA A 229 6.16 8.09 8.86
C ALA A 229 5.55 8.54 7.53
N VAL A 230 4.40 8.00 7.14
CA VAL A 230 3.72 8.37 5.87
C VAL A 230 2.61 9.41 6.05
N GLY A 231 2.34 9.87 7.28
CA GLY A 231 1.36 10.93 7.57
C GLY A 231 0.01 10.44 8.09
N GLY A 232 -0.11 9.20 8.54
CA GLY A 232 -1.32 8.65 9.18
C GLY A 232 -2.48 8.39 8.23
N GLY A 233 -3.65 8.10 8.81
CA GLY A 233 -4.89 7.83 8.10
C GLY A 233 -5.29 6.35 8.08
N MET A 234 -6.08 5.94 7.10
CA MET A 234 -6.51 4.55 6.90
C MET A 234 -5.55 3.82 5.96
N LEU A 235 -4.65 3.01 6.50
CA LEU A 235 -3.49 2.48 5.81
C LEU A 235 -3.46 0.95 5.80
N GLY A 236 -2.85 0.40 4.74
CA GLY A 236 -2.47 -1.01 4.70
C GLY A 236 -0.95 -1.14 4.81
N VAL A 237 -0.45 -1.65 5.92
CA VAL A 237 0.97 -1.88 6.15
C VAL A 237 1.32 -3.32 5.78
N ASP A 238 2.32 -3.50 4.93
CA ASP A 238 2.83 -4.81 4.54
C ASP A 238 4.12 -5.11 5.30
N LEU A 239 4.09 -6.13 6.16
CA LEU A 239 5.24 -6.63 6.89
C LEU A 239 5.76 -7.91 6.25
N MET A 240 7.08 -8.08 6.26
CA MET A 240 7.76 -9.34 5.98
C MET A 240 8.44 -9.83 7.25
N GLU A 241 8.26 -11.10 7.56
CA GLU A 241 8.99 -11.78 8.63
C GLU A 241 10.42 -12.03 8.17
N VAL A 242 11.40 -11.74 9.01
CA VAL A 242 12.84 -11.88 8.71
C VAL A 242 13.44 -12.94 9.62
N GLY A 243 14.37 -13.75 9.08
CA GLY A 243 15.08 -14.77 9.86
C GLY A 243 14.27 -16.03 10.18
N VAL A 244 13.08 -16.19 9.59
CA VAL A 244 12.29 -17.42 9.67
C VAL A 244 12.64 -18.31 8.49
N GLU A 245 13.00 -19.58 8.76
CA GLU A 245 13.25 -20.54 7.67
C GLU A 245 11.96 -20.76 6.86
N ALA A 246 12.12 -20.87 5.54
CA ALA A 246 11.01 -21.02 4.59
C ALA A 246 10.17 -22.30 4.80
N ASP A 247 10.70 -23.27 5.56
CA ASP A 247 10.05 -24.55 5.90
C ASP A 247 9.18 -24.49 7.18
N GLY A 248 9.05 -23.31 7.81
CA GLY A 248 8.14 -23.11 8.96
C GLY A 248 6.68 -23.34 8.56
N ASP A 249 5.91 -24.03 9.42
CA ASP A 249 4.47 -24.25 9.16
C ASP A 249 3.74 -22.92 8.98
N PRO A 250 3.15 -22.64 7.81
CA PRO A 250 2.39 -21.41 7.59
C PRO A 250 1.21 -21.22 8.55
N ALA A 251 0.82 -22.27 9.24
CA ALA A 251 -0.27 -22.27 10.23
C ALA A 251 0.19 -21.87 11.64
N GLU A 252 1.48 -21.71 11.90
CA GLU A 252 1.91 -21.15 13.19
C GLU A 252 1.57 -19.66 13.23
N THR A 253 0.61 -19.32 14.08
CA THR A 253 -0.02 -18.01 14.22
C THR A 253 0.85 -16.99 14.97
N GLY A 254 2.10 -17.31 15.29
CA GLY A 254 3.02 -16.43 15.98
C GLY A 254 4.14 -15.95 15.04
N GLY A 255 4.42 -14.65 15.03
CA GLY A 255 5.55 -14.08 14.28
C GLY A 255 6.91 -14.43 14.89
N SER A 256 7.98 -14.33 14.11
CA SER A 256 9.36 -14.51 14.56
C SER A 256 9.85 -13.44 15.54
N GLY A 257 9.08 -12.36 15.70
CA GLY A 257 9.48 -11.15 16.43
C GLY A 257 10.44 -10.24 15.65
N GLU A 258 10.89 -10.63 14.47
CA GLU A 258 11.70 -9.80 13.59
C GLU A 258 10.94 -9.52 12.29
N TYR A 259 10.76 -8.24 11.96
CA TYR A 259 10.02 -7.79 10.80
C TYR A 259 10.71 -6.66 10.07
N THR A 260 10.43 -6.56 8.77
CA THR A 260 10.71 -5.37 7.98
C THR A 260 9.42 -4.87 7.34
N VAL A 261 9.22 -3.55 7.30
CA VAL A 261 8.08 -2.92 6.63
C VAL A 261 8.39 -2.83 5.16
N HIS A 262 7.63 -3.56 4.35
CA HIS A 262 7.85 -3.64 2.93
C HIS A 262 7.26 -2.45 2.16
N GLU A 263 6.04 -2.04 2.51
CA GLU A 263 5.28 -0.98 1.85
C GLU A 263 4.12 -0.53 2.73
N VAL A 264 3.77 0.75 2.67
CA VAL A 264 2.53 1.30 3.22
C VAL A 264 1.63 1.76 2.09
N ASN A 265 0.38 1.32 2.10
CA ASN A 265 -0.62 1.56 1.06
C ASN A 265 -1.74 2.47 1.54
N HIS A 266 -2.04 3.57 0.83
CA HIS A 266 -3.08 4.54 1.19
C HIS A 266 -4.49 4.16 0.73
N THR A 267 -4.65 3.23 -0.21
CA THR A 267 -5.97 2.73 -0.64
C THR A 267 -6.07 1.24 -0.33
N VAL A 268 -6.17 0.91 0.96
CA VAL A 268 -6.20 -0.47 1.43
C VAL A 268 -7.53 -1.16 1.09
N GLU A 269 -7.47 -2.38 0.58
CA GLU A 269 -8.63 -3.27 0.46
C GLU A 269 -8.74 -4.11 1.75
N PHE A 270 -9.87 -4.01 2.44
CA PHE A 270 -10.08 -4.68 3.72
C PHE A 270 -11.09 -5.82 3.67
N LYS A 271 -11.76 -6.05 2.55
CA LYS A 271 -12.73 -7.16 2.39
C LYS A 271 -12.16 -8.55 2.68
N ALA A 272 -10.85 -8.74 2.44
CA ALA A 272 -10.18 -10.01 2.73
C ALA A 272 -9.84 -10.13 4.22
N LEU A 273 -9.44 -9.03 4.87
CA LEU A 273 -9.24 -8.94 6.32
C LEU A 273 -10.56 -9.21 7.07
N ASP A 274 -11.64 -8.55 6.66
CA ASP A 274 -12.99 -8.76 7.20
C ASP A 274 -13.47 -10.22 7.07
N ALA A 275 -13.10 -10.89 5.99
CA ALA A 275 -13.46 -12.29 5.77
C ALA A 275 -12.51 -13.29 6.46
N ALA A 276 -11.27 -12.92 6.72
CA ALA A 276 -10.25 -13.79 7.31
C ALA A 276 -10.16 -13.70 8.82
N THR A 277 -10.68 -12.64 9.44
CA THR A 277 -10.61 -12.39 10.88
C THR A 277 -12.01 -12.36 11.50
N ASP A 278 -12.10 -12.55 12.81
CA ASP A 278 -13.34 -12.39 13.59
C ASP A 278 -13.62 -10.91 13.95
N VAL A 279 -12.84 -9.98 13.39
CA VAL A 279 -12.99 -8.53 13.60
C VAL A 279 -14.02 -7.98 12.62
N ASP A 280 -15.00 -7.24 13.13
CA ASP A 280 -15.88 -6.41 12.30
C ASP A 280 -15.08 -5.19 11.80
N VAL A 281 -14.36 -5.40 10.68
CA VAL A 281 -13.44 -4.41 10.13
C VAL A 281 -14.17 -3.12 9.72
N PRO A 282 -15.35 -3.16 9.05
CA PRO A 282 -16.11 -1.94 8.77
C PRO A 282 -16.43 -1.12 10.02
N ALA A 283 -16.84 -1.78 11.10
CA ALA A 283 -17.16 -1.13 12.37
C ALA A 283 -15.93 -0.51 13.06
N ARG A 284 -14.75 -1.05 12.85
CA ARG A 284 -13.50 -0.50 13.41
C ARG A 284 -12.91 0.64 12.58
N VAL A 285 -13.24 0.70 11.30
CA VAL A 285 -12.77 1.76 10.37
C VAL A 285 -13.60 3.04 10.52
N VAL A 286 -14.90 2.95 10.80
CA VAL A 286 -15.82 4.06 10.99
C VAL A 286 -15.91 4.47 12.45
#